data_64066bfc51838f381b9ea22407e6ffbe
#
_entry.id   64066bfc51838f381b9ea22407e6ffbe
#
_cell.length_a   1.000
_cell.length_b   1.000
_cell.length_c   1.000
_cell.angle_alpha   90.00
_cell.angle_beta   90.00
_cell.angle_gamma   90.00
#
_symmetry.space_group_name_H-M   'P 1'
#
loop_
_entity.id
_entity.type
_entity.pdbx_description
1 polymer ?
#
loop_
_entity_poly.entity_id
_entity_poly.type
_entity_poly.pdbx_seq_one_letter_code
_entity_poly.pdbx_strand_id
1 'polypeptide(L)'
;MGERRDIVIAGAGIGGLTAALSLAARGFRTVICERADKLSEIGAGIQLSPNVGHVLKTLGLDNAIATAASEPTAIEVRSGPSGRRITTIPLEQVGKRYGAPWRVIARAELQAVLAAAAATNPNIELRLGAEVADLAGSTDDLLVGTETRTGRVVQPASALIAADGVSSQLRDKIPGASHARSIGRTAWRATISARATEKIIDANHIGLWLGPGAHLVHYPIAGGRTINIVAIVAENWRGVGWSEPGDHYQLAESFSEWSKEARAIISAPAEWRKWAILSVDPEGPWVADRLALLGDAAHAMAPFLAQGAAMAIEDAAVLAACFAAEPDDAPAALAAYEAARKPRATRVHKAGIETGEHYHYGGTLAALRNAALWIAGPKLAIKRNDWVYEWKLKQ
;
A
#
# COMPACT_ATOMS: atom_id res chain seq x y z
N MET A 1 -25.37 9.15 29.65
CA MET A 1 -24.23 8.77 28.80
C MET A 1 -23.75 10.07 28.14
N GLY A 2 -22.55 10.54 28.44
CA GLY A 2 -21.97 11.71 27.74
C GLY A 2 -21.81 11.39 26.25
N GLU A 3 -21.93 12.42 25.41
CA GLU A 3 -21.70 12.27 23.97
C GLU A 3 -20.26 11.81 23.75
N ARG A 4 -20.08 10.69 23.02
CA ARG A 4 -18.76 10.11 22.77
C ARG A 4 -17.94 11.06 21.89
N ARG A 5 -16.71 11.41 22.29
CA ARG A 5 -15.83 12.29 21.50
C ARG A 5 -15.42 11.62 20.19
N ASP A 6 -15.20 12.41 19.15
CA ASP A 6 -14.79 11.93 17.83
C ASP A 6 -13.39 11.28 17.85
N ILE A 7 -13.15 10.35 16.95
CA ILE A 7 -11.81 9.84 16.64
C ILE A 7 -11.23 10.70 15.51
N VAL A 8 -10.11 11.34 15.75
CA VAL A 8 -9.42 12.14 14.73
C VAL A 8 -8.45 11.25 13.96
N ILE A 9 -8.43 11.40 12.64
CA ILE A 9 -7.55 10.66 11.72
C ILE A 9 -6.72 11.68 10.95
N ALA A 10 -5.39 11.60 11.06
CA ALA A 10 -4.46 12.42 10.31
C ALA A 10 -4.11 11.74 8.98
N GLY A 11 -4.53 12.34 7.86
CA GLY A 11 -4.30 11.88 6.51
C GLY A 11 -5.50 11.17 5.86
N ALA A 12 -5.88 11.61 4.65
CA ALA A 12 -6.92 11.03 3.81
C ALA A 12 -6.34 10.13 2.69
N GLY A 13 -5.23 9.43 2.98
CA GLY A 13 -4.74 8.34 2.15
C GLY A 13 -5.62 7.10 2.24
N ILE A 14 -5.25 6.03 1.55
CA ILE A 14 -5.99 4.75 1.53
C ILE A 14 -6.23 4.23 2.96
N GLY A 15 -5.18 4.27 3.82
CA GLY A 15 -5.30 3.80 5.21
C GLY A 15 -6.29 4.63 6.04
N GLY A 16 -6.16 5.96 6.02
CA GLY A 16 -7.00 6.86 6.81
C GLY A 16 -8.48 6.84 6.38
N LEU A 17 -8.76 6.86 5.07
CA LEU A 17 -10.12 6.72 4.55
C LEU A 17 -10.73 5.37 4.91
N THR A 18 -9.96 4.28 4.81
CA THR A 18 -10.43 2.94 5.19
C THR A 18 -10.68 2.85 6.70
N ALA A 19 -9.82 3.50 7.52
CA ALA A 19 -10.01 3.54 8.97
C ALA A 19 -11.30 4.27 9.35
N ALA A 20 -11.56 5.44 8.74
CA ALA A 20 -12.80 6.18 8.97
C ALA A 20 -14.03 5.36 8.59
N LEU A 21 -14.03 4.74 7.40
CA LEU A 21 -15.13 3.89 6.94
C LEU A 21 -15.34 2.67 7.87
N SER A 22 -14.26 2.04 8.32
CA SER A 22 -14.31 0.86 9.19
C SER A 22 -14.84 1.21 10.59
N LEU A 23 -14.44 2.37 11.14
CA LEU A 23 -14.92 2.90 12.42
C LEU A 23 -16.39 3.34 12.31
N ALA A 24 -16.75 4.06 11.25
CA ALA A 24 -18.13 4.50 11.01
C ALA A 24 -19.09 3.33 10.85
N ALA A 25 -18.67 2.23 10.20
CA ALA A 25 -19.45 1.00 10.10
C ALA A 25 -19.74 0.35 11.47
N ARG A 26 -19.05 0.78 12.53
CA ARG A 26 -19.26 0.35 13.93
C ARG A 26 -19.85 1.44 14.82
N GLY A 27 -20.36 2.52 14.21
CA GLY A 27 -21.05 3.60 14.90
C GLY A 27 -20.16 4.66 15.55
N PHE A 28 -18.86 4.68 15.26
CA PHE A 28 -17.95 5.74 15.72
C PHE A 28 -18.00 6.94 14.77
N ARG A 29 -17.99 8.15 15.35
CA ARG A 29 -17.79 9.36 14.58
C ARG A 29 -16.29 9.61 14.37
N THR A 30 -15.93 10.04 13.17
CA THR A 30 -14.53 10.31 12.79
C THR A 30 -14.39 11.65 12.11
N VAL A 31 -13.29 12.32 12.36
CA VAL A 31 -12.85 13.54 11.67
C VAL A 31 -11.54 13.25 10.98
N ILE A 32 -11.52 13.25 9.65
CA ILE A 32 -10.30 13.08 8.86
C ILE A 32 -9.75 14.47 8.57
N CYS A 33 -8.50 14.72 8.97
CA CYS A 33 -7.75 15.93 8.65
C CYS A 33 -6.70 15.62 7.58
N GLU A 34 -6.83 16.25 6.40
CA GLU A 34 -5.90 16.10 5.28
C GLU A 34 -5.26 17.45 4.95
N ARG A 35 -3.93 17.50 4.95
CA ARG A 35 -3.17 18.74 4.69
C ARG A 35 -3.35 19.28 3.26
N ALA A 36 -3.59 18.42 2.30
CA ALA A 36 -3.82 18.82 0.92
C ALA A 36 -5.20 19.45 0.74
N ASP A 37 -5.30 20.48 -0.09
CA ASP A 37 -6.56 21.16 -0.43
C ASP A 37 -7.50 20.31 -1.28
N LYS A 38 -6.95 19.29 -1.92
CA LYS A 38 -7.69 18.32 -2.74
C LYS A 38 -7.00 16.97 -2.69
N LEU A 39 -7.78 15.92 -2.74
CA LEU A 39 -7.27 14.58 -2.88
C LEU A 39 -6.72 14.40 -4.29
N SER A 40 -5.42 14.21 -4.39
CA SER A 40 -4.73 14.01 -5.66
C SER A 40 -3.57 13.05 -5.44
N GLU A 41 -3.84 11.78 -5.58
CA GLU A 41 -2.78 10.78 -5.62
C GLU A 41 -2.10 10.78 -6.98
N ILE A 42 -0.78 10.95 -7.01
CA ILE A 42 -0.01 10.94 -8.25
C ILE A 42 0.44 9.51 -8.55
N GLY A 43 -0.09 8.96 -9.59
CA GLY A 43 0.56 8.18 -10.60
C GLY A 43 0.72 6.69 -10.44
N ALA A 44 0.64 5.93 -9.41
CA ALA A 44 0.95 4.49 -9.45
C ALA A 44 -0.29 3.60 -9.40
N GLY A 45 -0.22 2.45 -10.04
CA GLY A 45 -1.17 1.39 -9.83
C GLY A 45 -0.95 0.69 -8.47
N ILE A 46 -1.99 0.06 -7.98
CA ILE A 46 -2.01 -0.80 -6.78
C ILE A 46 -2.59 -2.15 -7.15
N GLN A 47 -2.07 -3.19 -6.53
CA GLN A 47 -2.62 -4.53 -6.60
C GLN A 47 -3.45 -4.79 -5.33
N LEU A 48 -4.68 -5.23 -5.53
CA LEU A 48 -5.63 -5.59 -4.48
C LEU A 48 -5.74 -7.12 -4.45
N SER A 49 -4.99 -7.72 -3.56
CA SER A 49 -5.01 -9.16 -3.32
C SER A 49 -6.26 -9.60 -2.51
N PRO A 50 -6.59 -10.89 -2.45
CA PRO A 50 -7.83 -11.39 -1.82
C PRO A 50 -8.08 -10.91 -0.39
N ASN A 51 -7.04 -10.80 0.45
CA ASN A 51 -7.16 -10.28 1.82
C ASN A 51 -7.76 -8.86 1.87
N VAL A 52 -7.36 -7.99 0.94
CA VAL A 52 -7.95 -6.65 0.78
C VAL A 52 -9.39 -6.73 0.29
N GLY A 53 -9.65 -7.61 -0.69
CA GLY A 53 -10.98 -7.80 -1.26
C GLY A 53 -12.04 -8.11 -0.18
N HIS A 54 -11.67 -8.88 0.84
CA HIS A 54 -12.58 -9.19 1.96
C HIS A 54 -12.95 -7.95 2.78
N VAL A 55 -12.00 -7.09 3.10
CA VAL A 55 -12.26 -5.84 3.85
C VAL A 55 -13.13 -4.90 3.03
N LEU A 56 -12.77 -4.64 1.77
CA LEU A 56 -13.53 -3.76 0.89
C LEU A 56 -14.97 -4.25 0.67
N LYS A 57 -15.16 -5.57 0.56
CA LYS A 57 -16.50 -6.17 0.49
C LYS A 57 -17.29 -5.95 1.77
N THR A 58 -16.69 -6.09 2.94
CA THR A 58 -17.36 -5.83 4.24
C THR A 58 -17.80 -4.37 4.35
N LEU A 59 -17.04 -3.45 3.74
CA LEU A 59 -17.40 -2.02 3.68
C LEU A 59 -18.42 -1.68 2.57
N GLY A 60 -18.92 -2.69 1.83
CA GLY A 60 -19.89 -2.48 0.74
C GLY A 60 -19.29 -1.88 -0.55
N LEU A 61 -17.95 -1.88 -0.68
CA LEU A 61 -17.26 -1.20 -1.77
C LEU A 61 -16.92 -2.11 -2.97
N ASP A 62 -17.24 -3.41 -2.91
CA ASP A 62 -16.83 -4.39 -3.92
C ASP A 62 -17.26 -4.01 -5.34
N ASN A 63 -18.51 -3.55 -5.53
CA ASN A 63 -19.04 -3.16 -6.83
C ASN A 63 -18.35 -1.90 -7.38
N ALA A 64 -18.12 -0.89 -6.54
CA ALA A 64 -17.44 0.34 -6.95
C ALA A 64 -15.99 0.05 -7.35
N ILE A 65 -15.30 -0.79 -6.58
CA ILE A 65 -13.94 -1.24 -6.90
C ILE A 65 -13.93 -2.08 -8.18
N ALA A 66 -14.87 -3.01 -8.37
CA ALA A 66 -14.94 -3.83 -9.58
C ALA A 66 -15.13 -2.99 -10.85
N THR A 67 -15.87 -1.89 -10.77
CA THR A 67 -16.09 -0.95 -11.88
C THR A 67 -14.82 -0.17 -12.25
N ALA A 68 -14.01 0.23 -11.26
CA ALA A 68 -12.81 1.03 -11.46
C ALA A 68 -11.56 0.19 -11.76
N ALA A 69 -11.49 -1.02 -11.23
CA ALA A 69 -10.33 -1.91 -11.34
C ALA A 69 -10.30 -2.70 -12.65
N SER A 70 -9.17 -3.33 -12.90
CA SER A 70 -9.01 -4.41 -13.87
C SER A 70 -8.78 -5.73 -13.13
N GLU A 71 -9.25 -6.83 -13.71
CA GLU A 71 -9.04 -8.19 -13.20
C GLU A 71 -8.14 -8.98 -14.16
N PRO A 72 -6.80 -8.91 -13.98
CA PRO A 72 -5.87 -9.67 -14.81
C PRO A 72 -6.06 -11.16 -14.60
N THR A 73 -5.84 -11.94 -15.66
CA THR A 73 -6.08 -13.41 -15.64
C THR A 73 -4.91 -14.17 -15.04
N ALA A 74 -3.69 -13.64 -15.10
CA ALA A 74 -2.49 -14.29 -14.60
C ALA A 74 -1.39 -13.30 -14.17
N ILE A 75 -0.45 -13.80 -13.35
CA ILE A 75 0.88 -13.22 -13.18
C ILE A 75 1.86 -14.05 -13.99
N GLU A 76 2.49 -13.46 -15.00
CA GLU A 76 3.61 -14.06 -15.73
C GLU A 76 4.94 -13.67 -15.11
N VAL A 77 5.68 -14.65 -14.60
CA VAL A 77 7.03 -14.47 -14.09
C VAL A 77 8.02 -14.78 -15.20
N ARG A 78 8.88 -13.81 -15.53
CA ARG A 78 9.87 -13.91 -16.60
C ARG A 78 11.29 -13.63 -16.11
N SER A 79 12.27 -14.20 -16.79
CA SER A 79 13.68 -13.83 -16.63
C SER A 79 13.93 -12.55 -17.43
N GLY A 80 14.39 -11.50 -16.78
CA GLY A 80 14.74 -10.23 -17.44
C GLY A 80 15.81 -10.39 -18.52
N PRO A 81 16.98 -11.00 -18.21
CA PRO A 81 18.05 -11.17 -19.18
C PRO A 81 17.66 -12.04 -20.38
N SER A 82 16.97 -13.16 -20.19
CA SER A 82 16.65 -14.08 -21.28
C SER A 82 15.28 -13.89 -21.93
N GLY A 83 14.40 -13.10 -21.32
CA GLY A 83 13.00 -12.95 -21.74
C GLY A 83 12.13 -14.19 -21.52
N ARG A 84 12.72 -15.34 -21.14
CA ARG A 84 11.99 -16.59 -20.99
C ARG A 84 11.00 -16.55 -19.83
N ARG A 85 9.79 -17.07 -20.08
CA ARG A 85 8.79 -17.29 -19.04
C ARG A 85 9.28 -18.39 -18.10
N ILE A 86 9.28 -18.09 -16.80
CA ILE A 86 9.66 -19.02 -15.72
C ILE A 86 8.43 -19.78 -15.25
N THR A 87 7.35 -19.07 -14.94
CA THR A 87 6.08 -19.66 -14.51
C THR A 87 4.93 -18.70 -14.76
N THR A 88 3.71 -19.21 -14.71
CA THR A 88 2.46 -18.43 -14.81
C THR A 88 1.57 -18.78 -13.63
N ILE A 89 1.10 -17.79 -12.89
CA ILE A 89 0.19 -17.96 -11.75
C ILE A 89 -1.22 -17.55 -12.19
N PRO A 90 -2.16 -18.49 -12.37
CA PRO A 90 -3.53 -18.18 -12.77
C PRO A 90 -4.28 -17.48 -11.64
N LEU A 91 -4.71 -16.23 -11.84
CA LEU A 91 -5.36 -15.42 -10.80
C LEU A 91 -6.81 -15.84 -10.54
N GLU A 92 -7.48 -16.47 -11.50
CA GLU A 92 -8.78 -17.09 -11.25
C GLU A 92 -8.70 -18.18 -10.17
N GLN A 93 -7.63 -19.01 -10.20
CA GLN A 93 -7.40 -20.02 -9.16
C GLN A 93 -7.11 -19.39 -7.79
N VAL A 94 -6.41 -18.26 -7.76
CA VAL A 94 -6.18 -17.47 -6.55
C VAL A 94 -7.51 -16.97 -5.99
N GLY A 95 -8.35 -16.37 -6.83
CA GLY A 95 -9.68 -15.88 -6.43
C GLY A 95 -10.59 -17.00 -5.90
N LYS A 96 -10.63 -18.15 -6.57
CA LYS A 96 -11.39 -19.33 -6.11
C LYS A 96 -10.88 -19.88 -4.77
N ARG A 97 -9.56 -19.91 -4.59
CA ARG A 97 -8.94 -20.45 -3.37
C ARG A 97 -9.19 -19.58 -2.15
N TYR A 98 -9.08 -18.26 -2.28
CA TYR A 98 -9.17 -17.33 -1.14
C TYR A 98 -10.51 -16.59 -1.03
N GLY A 99 -11.40 -16.74 -2.00
CA GLY A 99 -12.79 -16.25 -1.96
C GLY A 99 -12.95 -14.76 -2.30
N ALA A 100 -11.93 -14.12 -2.89
CA ALA A 100 -12.01 -12.79 -3.46
C ALA A 100 -11.08 -12.68 -4.68
N PRO A 101 -11.45 -11.93 -5.75
CA PRO A 101 -10.62 -11.77 -6.93
C PRO A 101 -9.36 -10.97 -6.65
N TRP A 102 -8.34 -11.17 -7.51
CA TRP A 102 -7.18 -10.30 -7.59
C TRP A 102 -7.49 -9.16 -8.56
N ARG A 103 -7.36 -7.94 -8.09
CA ARG A 103 -7.62 -6.75 -8.89
C ARG A 103 -6.39 -5.84 -8.95
N VAL A 104 -6.33 -5.02 -9.98
CA VAL A 104 -5.35 -3.94 -10.11
C VAL A 104 -6.09 -2.64 -10.42
N ILE A 105 -5.70 -1.56 -9.79
CA ILE A 105 -6.41 -0.29 -9.88
C ILE A 105 -5.41 0.88 -9.83
N ALA A 106 -5.74 2.03 -10.42
CA ALA A 106 -4.97 3.24 -10.18
C ALA A 106 -5.16 3.70 -8.73
N ARG A 107 -4.08 4.14 -8.08
CA ARG A 107 -4.11 4.58 -6.67
C ARG A 107 -5.11 5.72 -6.47
N ALA A 108 -5.17 6.65 -7.42
CA ALA A 108 -6.13 7.74 -7.41
C ALA A 108 -7.59 7.26 -7.51
N GLU A 109 -7.86 6.23 -8.31
CA GLU A 109 -9.22 5.66 -8.43
C GLU A 109 -9.64 4.96 -7.13
N LEU A 110 -8.75 4.21 -6.49
CA LEU A 110 -9.03 3.59 -5.19
C LEU A 110 -9.32 4.66 -4.14
N GLN A 111 -8.49 5.72 -4.06
CA GLN A 111 -8.71 6.83 -3.13
C GLN A 111 -10.04 7.53 -3.41
N ALA A 112 -10.38 7.77 -4.68
CA ALA A 112 -11.65 8.39 -5.06
C ALA A 112 -12.87 7.55 -4.64
N VAL A 113 -12.83 6.23 -4.79
CA VAL A 113 -13.91 5.33 -4.32
C VAL A 113 -14.06 5.40 -2.81
N LEU A 114 -12.96 5.35 -2.06
CA LEU A 114 -12.98 5.45 -0.60
C LEU A 114 -13.48 6.83 -0.13
N ALA A 115 -13.02 7.91 -0.76
CA ALA A 115 -13.43 9.27 -0.43
C ALA A 115 -14.91 9.54 -0.75
N ALA A 116 -15.42 9.02 -1.87
CA ALA A 116 -16.84 9.12 -2.21
C ALA A 116 -17.72 8.40 -1.18
N ALA A 117 -17.31 7.22 -0.71
CA ALA A 117 -18.01 6.51 0.34
C ALA A 117 -17.96 7.26 1.68
N ALA A 118 -16.80 7.84 2.03
CA ALA A 118 -16.66 8.66 3.24
C ALA A 118 -17.54 9.91 3.20
N ALA A 119 -17.60 10.62 2.07
CA ALA A 119 -18.38 11.83 1.90
C ALA A 119 -19.91 11.64 2.05
N THR A 120 -20.41 10.43 1.82
CA THR A 120 -21.82 10.09 1.98
C THR A 120 -22.18 9.53 3.36
N ASN A 121 -21.18 9.31 4.23
CA ASN A 121 -21.39 8.72 5.54
C ASN A 121 -21.56 9.82 6.61
N PRO A 122 -22.71 9.90 7.31
CA PRO A 122 -22.98 10.96 8.30
C PRO A 122 -22.05 10.90 9.53
N ASN A 123 -21.37 9.80 9.76
CA ASN A 123 -20.42 9.64 10.86
C ASN A 123 -18.98 10.02 10.47
N ILE A 124 -18.75 10.53 9.25
CA ILE A 124 -17.42 10.90 8.77
C ILE A 124 -17.42 12.36 8.35
N GLU A 125 -16.55 13.16 8.95
CA GLU A 125 -16.24 14.51 8.50
C GLU A 125 -14.86 14.52 7.84
N LEU A 126 -14.76 14.97 6.60
CA LEU A 126 -13.50 15.14 5.87
C LEU A 126 -13.13 16.62 5.77
N ARG A 127 -12.01 17.01 6.37
CA ARG A 127 -11.44 18.35 6.33
C ARG A 127 -10.20 18.38 5.48
N LEU A 128 -10.29 19.01 4.32
CA LEU A 128 -9.16 19.26 3.42
C LEU A 128 -8.48 20.59 3.79
N GLY A 129 -7.19 20.75 3.46
CA GLY A 129 -6.38 21.90 3.86
C GLY A 129 -6.22 22.01 5.38
N ALA A 130 -6.26 20.87 6.09
CA ALA A 130 -6.20 20.75 7.54
C ALA A 130 -5.10 19.78 7.94
N GLU A 131 -4.02 20.28 8.53
CA GLU A 131 -2.89 19.47 8.97
C GLU A 131 -2.90 19.28 10.48
N VAL A 132 -2.86 18.03 10.94
CA VAL A 132 -2.69 17.76 12.37
C VAL A 132 -1.24 18.12 12.74
N ALA A 133 -1.09 19.17 13.53
CA ALA A 133 0.22 19.73 13.88
C ALA A 133 0.72 19.22 15.23
N ASP A 134 -0.18 19.13 16.22
CA ASP A 134 0.20 18.66 17.54
C ASP A 134 -0.96 17.99 18.30
N LEU A 135 -0.60 17.46 19.45
CA LEU A 135 -1.51 16.87 20.42
C LEU A 135 -1.10 17.33 21.82
N ALA A 136 -2.08 17.61 22.65
CA ALA A 136 -1.92 18.00 24.05
C ALA A 136 -3.00 17.34 24.91
N GLY A 137 -2.81 17.33 26.21
CA GLY A 137 -3.77 16.83 27.16
C GLY A 137 -3.19 15.78 28.11
N SER A 138 -4.07 15.26 28.95
CA SER A 138 -3.77 14.15 29.88
C SER A 138 -4.36 12.84 29.35
N THR A 139 -4.13 11.75 30.08
CA THR A 139 -4.73 10.42 29.82
C THR A 139 -6.25 10.46 29.64
N ASP A 140 -6.94 11.42 30.23
CA ASP A 140 -8.40 11.53 30.16
C ASP A 140 -8.90 12.50 29.08
N ASP A 141 -8.06 13.44 28.62
CA ASP A 141 -8.42 14.52 27.72
C ASP A 141 -7.39 14.73 26.61
N LEU A 142 -7.61 14.09 25.46
CA LEU A 142 -6.81 14.37 24.26
C LEU A 142 -7.39 15.60 23.56
N LEU A 143 -6.51 16.59 23.32
CA LEU A 143 -6.76 17.76 22.48
C LEU A 143 -5.91 17.65 21.23
N VAL A 144 -6.54 17.67 20.04
CA VAL A 144 -5.85 17.63 18.75
C VAL A 144 -5.83 19.03 18.16
N GLY A 145 -4.63 19.54 17.91
CA GLY A 145 -4.39 20.81 17.23
C GLY A 145 -4.24 20.59 15.72
N THR A 146 -5.06 21.29 14.95
CA THR A 146 -5.06 21.23 13.49
C THR A 146 -4.81 22.62 12.92
N GLU A 147 -3.79 22.76 12.06
CA GLU A 147 -3.52 23.98 11.29
C GLU A 147 -4.38 23.99 10.02
N THR A 148 -5.05 25.12 9.78
CA THR A 148 -5.87 25.35 8.60
C THR A 148 -5.52 26.68 7.94
N ARG A 149 -6.02 26.94 6.76
CA ARG A 149 -5.84 28.25 6.09
C ARG A 149 -6.40 29.44 6.88
N THR A 150 -7.40 29.21 7.70
CA THR A 150 -8.10 30.24 8.50
C THR A 150 -7.53 30.36 9.92
N GLY A 151 -6.54 29.55 10.26
CA GLY A 151 -5.90 29.51 11.57
C GLY A 151 -5.97 28.16 12.24
N ARG A 152 -5.51 28.11 13.47
CA ARG A 152 -5.45 26.90 14.27
C ARG A 152 -6.80 26.58 14.92
N VAL A 153 -7.19 25.32 14.81
CA VAL A 153 -8.38 24.73 15.47
C VAL A 153 -7.91 23.69 16.47
N VAL A 154 -8.46 23.73 17.69
CA VAL A 154 -8.19 22.71 18.73
C VAL A 154 -9.51 22.03 19.06
N GLN A 155 -9.54 20.70 19.01
CA GLN A 155 -10.74 19.92 19.33
C GLN A 155 -10.43 18.76 20.26
N PRO A 156 -11.36 18.42 21.18
CA PRO A 156 -11.25 17.22 21.97
C PRO A 156 -11.47 15.98 21.11
N ALA A 157 -10.72 14.91 21.39
CA ALA A 157 -10.81 13.65 20.71
C ALA A 157 -10.75 12.47 21.67
N SER A 158 -11.34 11.33 21.32
CA SER A 158 -11.17 10.09 22.07
C SER A 158 -9.85 9.42 21.73
N ALA A 159 -9.40 9.54 20.47
CA ALA A 159 -8.11 9.05 19.98
C ALA A 159 -7.66 9.84 18.74
N LEU A 160 -6.36 9.80 18.47
CA LEU A 160 -5.73 10.28 17.24
C LEU A 160 -5.09 9.11 16.50
N ILE A 161 -5.49 8.90 15.24
CA ILE A 161 -4.93 7.87 14.37
C ILE A 161 -4.04 8.55 13.32
N ALA A 162 -2.75 8.35 13.41
CA ALA A 162 -1.76 8.88 12.47
C ALA A 162 -1.68 7.96 11.24
N ALA A 163 -2.40 8.34 10.17
CA ALA A 163 -2.37 7.70 8.85
C ALA A 163 -1.68 8.63 7.81
N ASP A 164 -0.71 9.42 8.26
CA ASP A 164 -0.01 10.49 7.56
C ASP A 164 1.19 10.00 6.72
N GLY A 165 1.30 8.67 6.56
CA GLY A 165 2.20 8.03 5.61
C GLY A 165 3.64 7.87 6.10
N VAL A 166 4.54 7.50 5.18
CA VAL A 166 5.93 7.13 5.51
C VAL A 166 6.71 8.28 6.16
N SER A 167 6.37 9.53 5.84
CA SER A 167 6.99 10.74 6.41
C SER A 167 6.23 11.28 7.63
N SER A 168 5.54 10.42 8.36
CA SER A 168 4.74 10.77 9.53
C SER A 168 5.53 11.61 10.54
N GLN A 169 5.03 12.80 10.85
CA GLN A 169 5.53 13.65 11.93
C GLN A 169 4.95 13.24 13.28
N LEU A 170 3.75 12.67 13.28
CA LEU A 170 3.10 12.18 14.48
C LEU A 170 3.81 10.95 15.06
N ARG A 171 4.55 10.21 14.25
CA ARG A 171 5.42 9.11 14.69
C ARG A 171 6.43 9.58 15.74
N ASP A 172 6.98 10.77 15.58
CA ASP A 172 7.98 11.33 16.50
C ASP A 172 7.40 11.65 17.89
N LYS A 173 6.07 11.64 18.03
CA LYS A 173 5.37 11.78 19.30
C LYS A 173 5.29 10.48 20.10
N ILE A 174 5.66 9.34 19.49
CA ILE A 174 5.67 8.03 20.15
C ILE A 174 7.11 7.69 20.55
N PRO A 175 7.45 7.65 21.85
CA PRO A 175 8.79 7.35 22.30
C PRO A 175 9.29 5.98 21.79
N GLY A 176 10.43 5.96 21.12
CA GLY A 176 11.03 4.72 20.59
C GLY A 176 10.44 4.23 19.28
N ALA A 177 9.51 4.96 18.64
CA ALA A 177 9.01 4.61 17.31
C ALA A 177 10.14 4.59 16.27
N SER A 178 10.03 3.66 15.32
CA SER A 178 11.05 3.49 14.28
C SER A 178 10.94 4.58 13.21
N HIS A 179 12.06 5.14 12.79
CA HIS A 179 12.09 6.13 11.70
C HIS A 179 12.19 5.50 10.31
N ALA A 180 11.68 6.21 9.30
CA ALA A 180 11.79 5.80 7.91
C ALA A 180 13.26 5.82 7.43
N ARG A 181 13.70 4.77 6.74
CA ARG A 181 15.05 4.63 6.19
C ARG A 181 14.98 4.19 4.73
N SER A 182 15.89 4.70 3.90
CA SER A 182 16.08 4.21 2.54
C SER A 182 16.66 2.78 2.58
N ILE A 183 16.12 1.91 1.71
CA ILE A 183 16.61 0.53 1.59
C ILE A 183 17.66 0.36 0.49
N GLY A 184 18.24 1.46 -0.03
CA GLY A 184 19.23 1.41 -1.11
C GLY A 184 18.64 1.00 -2.46
N ARG A 185 17.36 1.31 -2.69
CA ARG A 185 16.65 1.03 -3.94
C ARG A 185 15.75 2.19 -4.31
N THR A 186 15.53 2.34 -5.62
CA THR A 186 14.59 3.31 -6.18
C THR A 186 13.52 2.60 -6.99
N ALA A 187 12.31 3.17 -6.94
CA ALA A 187 11.18 2.76 -7.76
C ALA A 187 10.96 3.79 -8.87
N TRP A 188 11.12 3.37 -10.10
CA TRP A 188 10.82 4.15 -11.29
C TRP A 188 9.43 3.77 -11.78
N ARG A 189 8.60 4.76 -12.02
CA ARG A 189 7.21 4.54 -12.40
C ARG A 189 6.84 5.36 -13.61
N ALA A 190 6.08 4.73 -14.49
CA ALA A 190 5.50 5.36 -15.66
C ALA A 190 4.13 4.75 -15.96
N THR A 191 3.33 5.49 -16.70
CA THR A 191 2.09 4.98 -17.27
C THR A 191 2.09 5.23 -18.78
N ILE A 192 1.52 4.29 -19.51
CA ILE A 192 1.42 4.38 -20.97
C ILE A 192 0.07 3.83 -21.43
N SER A 193 -0.45 4.33 -22.55
CA SER A 193 -1.64 3.77 -23.17
C SER A 193 -1.46 2.29 -23.52
N ALA A 194 -2.42 1.44 -23.16
CA ALA A 194 -2.39 0.02 -23.48
C ALA A 194 -2.26 -0.21 -25.00
N ARG A 195 -2.87 0.65 -25.82
CA ARG A 195 -2.78 0.62 -27.29
C ARG A 195 -1.34 0.79 -27.79
N ALA A 196 -0.53 1.63 -27.16
CA ALA A 196 0.86 1.84 -27.55
C ALA A 196 1.76 0.65 -27.24
N THR A 197 1.32 -0.27 -26.38
CA THR A 197 2.09 -1.42 -25.92
C THR A 197 1.53 -2.76 -26.34
N GLU A 198 0.45 -2.83 -27.12
CA GLU A 198 -0.23 -4.08 -27.47
C GLU A 198 0.65 -5.15 -28.14
N LYS A 199 1.74 -4.72 -28.82
CA LYS A 199 2.71 -5.63 -29.43
C LYS A 199 3.81 -6.10 -28.47
N ILE A 200 3.86 -5.54 -27.26
CA ILE A 200 4.97 -5.74 -26.30
C ILE A 200 4.43 -6.34 -25.00
N ILE A 201 3.24 -5.90 -24.57
CA ILE A 201 2.62 -6.24 -23.29
C ILE A 201 1.23 -6.85 -23.55
N ASP A 202 0.97 -7.99 -22.93
CA ASP A 202 -0.39 -8.50 -22.80
C ASP A 202 -1.11 -7.76 -21.65
N ALA A 203 -2.09 -6.94 -22.02
CA ALA A 203 -2.86 -6.14 -21.06
C ALA A 203 -3.79 -6.99 -20.15
N ASN A 204 -3.92 -8.31 -20.41
CA ASN A 204 -4.68 -9.21 -19.53
C ASN A 204 -3.85 -9.81 -18.41
N HIS A 205 -2.52 -9.57 -18.40
CA HIS A 205 -1.61 -10.16 -17.44
C HIS A 205 -0.87 -9.10 -16.60
N ILE A 206 -0.49 -9.52 -15.41
CA ILE A 206 0.58 -8.84 -14.65
C ILE A 206 1.90 -9.46 -15.10
N GLY A 207 2.82 -8.68 -15.65
CA GLY A 207 4.17 -9.13 -15.95
C GLY A 207 5.10 -8.83 -14.79
N LEU A 208 5.85 -9.84 -14.35
CA LEU A 208 6.91 -9.74 -13.35
C LEU A 208 8.22 -10.26 -13.94
N TRP A 209 9.19 -9.38 -14.14
CA TRP A 209 10.47 -9.69 -14.75
C TRP A 209 11.59 -9.61 -13.71
N LEU A 210 12.33 -10.69 -13.54
CA LEU A 210 13.33 -10.85 -12.50
C LEU A 210 14.74 -10.83 -13.10
N GLY A 211 15.67 -10.07 -12.50
CA GLY A 211 17.04 -10.00 -13.00
C GLY A 211 18.03 -9.46 -11.96
N PRO A 212 19.33 -9.50 -12.28
CA PRO A 212 20.38 -9.04 -11.37
C PRO A 212 20.18 -7.58 -10.96
N GLY A 213 20.09 -7.32 -9.67
CA GLY A 213 19.98 -5.98 -9.11
C GLY A 213 18.72 -5.20 -9.43
N ALA A 214 17.82 -5.74 -10.29
CA ALA A 214 16.60 -5.05 -10.73
C ALA A 214 15.46 -6.02 -10.97
N HIS A 215 14.23 -5.49 -10.95
CA HIS A 215 13.04 -6.16 -11.47
C HIS A 215 12.09 -5.15 -12.11
N LEU A 216 11.22 -5.65 -12.98
CA LEU A 216 10.24 -4.86 -13.70
C LEU A 216 8.86 -5.48 -13.52
N VAL A 217 7.86 -4.66 -13.21
CA VAL A 217 6.46 -5.07 -13.10
C VAL A 217 5.62 -4.18 -14.01
N HIS A 218 4.68 -4.79 -14.71
CA HIS A 218 3.66 -4.04 -15.44
C HIS A 218 2.29 -4.68 -15.30
N TYR A 219 1.25 -3.89 -15.32
CA TYR A 219 -0.14 -4.36 -15.24
C TYR A 219 -1.13 -3.30 -15.71
N PRO A 220 -2.33 -3.72 -16.18
CA PRO A 220 -3.36 -2.80 -16.60
C PRO A 220 -3.97 -2.03 -15.42
N ILE A 221 -4.33 -0.77 -15.65
CA ILE A 221 -5.12 0.08 -14.75
C ILE A 221 -6.17 0.85 -15.56
N ALA A 222 -7.02 1.64 -14.90
CA ALA A 222 -8.05 2.44 -15.55
C ALA A 222 -8.94 1.59 -16.49
N GLY A 223 -9.42 0.44 -16.01
CA GLY A 223 -10.24 -0.48 -16.81
C GLY A 223 -9.49 -1.05 -18.02
N GLY A 224 -8.19 -1.27 -17.93
CA GLY A 224 -7.36 -1.84 -19.00
C GLY A 224 -6.89 -0.83 -20.06
N ARG A 225 -7.25 0.45 -19.97
CA ARG A 225 -6.87 1.47 -20.95
C ARG A 225 -5.43 1.93 -20.82
N THR A 226 -4.84 1.80 -19.66
CA THR A 226 -3.51 2.26 -19.32
C THR A 226 -2.70 1.11 -18.70
N ILE A 227 -1.43 1.02 -19.06
CA ILE A 227 -0.48 0.12 -18.42
C ILE A 227 0.34 0.92 -17.42
N ASN A 228 0.33 0.48 -16.19
CA ASN A 228 1.26 0.94 -15.16
C ASN A 228 2.55 0.12 -15.25
N ILE A 229 3.69 0.79 -15.24
CA ILE A 229 5.01 0.17 -15.31
C ILE A 229 5.82 0.62 -14.08
N VAL A 230 6.41 -0.33 -13.40
CA VAL A 230 7.28 -0.09 -12.23
C VAL A 230 8.59 -0.84 -12.43
N ALA A 231 9.68 -0.10 -12.52
CA ALA A 231 11.02 -0.66 -12.51
C ALA A 231 11.66 -0.36 -11.15
N ILE A 232 12.20 -1.38 -10.49
CA ILE A 232 12.93 -1.22 -9.22
C ILE A 232 14.37 -1.60 -9.46
N VAL A 233 15.28 -0.69 -9.10
CA VAL A 233 16.71 -0.85 -9.28
C VAL A 233 17.48 -0.65 -7.97
N ALA A 234 18.62 -1.33 -7.84
CA ALA A 234 19.57 -1.13 -6.76
C ALA A 234 20.28 0.22 -6.97
N GLU A 235 19.87 1.22 -6.22
CA GLU A 235 20.37 2.59 -6.34
C GLU A 235 20.18 3.32 -5.03
N ASN A 236 21.22 3.97 -4.53
CA ASN A 236 21.11 4.84 -3.38
C ASN A 236 20.46 6.17 -3.77
N TRP A 237 19.42 6.55 -3.05
CA TRP A 237 18.75 7.83 -3.26
C TRP A 237 19.68 9.01 -2.96
N ARG A 238 19.76 9.95 -3.90
CA ARG A 238 20.57 11.18 -3.79
C ARG A 238 19.75 12.46 -4.02
N GLY A 239 18.45 12.31 -4.35
CA GLY A 239 17.57 13.44 -4.63
C GLY A 239 17.17 14.20 -3.37
N VAL A 240 16.68 15.42 -3.55
CA VAL A 240 16.05 16.22 -2.48
C VAL A 240 14.61 15.75 -2.33
N GLY A 241 14.19 15.45 -1.09
CA GLY A 241 12.88 14.87 -0.84
C GLY A 241 12.83 13.37 -1.19
N TRP A 242 11.68 12.86 -1.59
CA TRP A 242 11.45 11.42 -1.80
C TRP A 242 11.07 11.04 -3.24
N SER A 243 10.90 12.04 -4.15
CA SER A 243 10.61 11.80 -5.57
C SER A 243 11.16 12.91 -6.47
N GLU A 244 11.56 12.55 -7.67
CA GLU A 244 12.06 13.46 -8.70
C GLU A 244 11.72 12.94 -10.11
N PRO A 245 11.79 13.77 -11.17
CA PRO A 245 11.79 13.30 -12.55
C PRO A 245 12.92 12.30 -12.76
N GLY A 246 12.65 11.22 -13.49
CA GLY A 246 13.63 10.16 -13.77
C GLY A 246 14.32 10.39 -15.12
N ASP A 247 15.64 10.24 -15.15
CA ASP A 247 16.40 10.22 -16.41
C ASP A 247 16.23 8.85 -17.10
N HIS A 248 15.59 8.86 -18.25
CA HIS A 248 15.34 7.67 -19.06
C HIS A 248 16.63 6.92 -19.43
N TYR A 249 17.72 7.64 -19.74
CA TYR A 249 18.98 7.01 -20.10
C TYR A 249 19.62 6.26 -18.93
N GLN A 250 19.57 6.85 -17.73
CA GLN A 250 20.02 6.19 -16.50
C GLN A 250 19.24 4.90 -16.23
N LEU A 251 17.92 4.93 -16.42
CA LEU A 251 17.09 3.73 -16.25
C LEU A 251 17.43 2.67 -17.32
N ALA A 252 17.54 3.07 -18.58
CA ALA A 252 17.83 2.17 -19.69
C ALA A 252 19.19 1.44 -19.51
N GLU A 253 20.20 2.10 -18.95
CA GLU A 253 21.49 1.51 -18.63
C GLU A 253 21.35 0.34 -17.64
N SER A 254 20.52 0.49 -16.60
CA SER A 254 20.24 -0.56 -15.61
C SER A 254 19.60 -1.82 -16.22
N PHE A 255 19.06 -1.72 -17.43
CA PHE A 255 18.41 -2.81 -18.16
C PHE A 255 19.11 -3.17 -19.46
N SER A 256 20.33 -2.67 -19.69
CA SER A 256 21.08 -2.88 -20.96
C SER A 256 21.30 -4.34 -21.31
N GLU A 257 21.57 -5.18 -20.30
CA GLU A 257 21.79 -6.63 -20.45
C GLU A 257 20.50 -7.46 -20.42
N TRP A 258 19.33 -6.79 -20.42
CA TRP A 258 18.04 -7.49 -20.41
C TRP A 258 17.58 -7.80 -21.84
N SER A 259 16.62 -8.70 -21.95
CA SER A 259 16.04 -9.12 -23.22
C SER A 259 15.47 -7.94 -24.02
N LYS A 260 15.37 -8.12 -25.33
CA LYS A 260 14.80 -7.11 -26.24
C LYS A 260 13.40 -6.67 -25.80
N GLU A 261 12.59 -7.61 -25.34
CA GLU A 261 11.22 -7.37 -24.87
C GLU A 261 11.21 -6.51 -23.61
N ALA A 262 12.03 -6.83 -22.61
CA ALA A 262 12.13 -6.06 -21.39
C ALA A 262 12.63 -4.62 -21.65
N ARG A 263 13.65 -4.48 -22.50
CA ARG A 263 14.16 -3.15 -22.92
C ARG A 263 13.11 -2.35 -23.69
N ALA A 264 12.29 -3.02 -24.51
CA ALA A 264 11.19 -2.34 -25.21
C ALA A 264 10.15 -1.78 -24.24
N ILE A 265 9.84 -2.50 -23.13
CA ILE A 265 8.95 -2.00 -22.08
C ILE A 265 9.55 -0.77 -21.38
N ILE A 266 10.84 -0.79 -21.06
CA ILE A 266 11.55 0.35 -20.44
C ILE A 266 11.58 1.56 -21.38
N SER A 267 11.73 1.34 -22.68
CA SER A 267 11.82 2.42 -23.67
C SER A 267 10.46 2.99 -24.13
N ALA A 268 9.36 2.32 -23.79
CA ALA A 268 8.03 2.71 -24.27
C ALA A 268 7.49 4.02 -23.64
N PRO A 269 7.64 4.29 -22.31
CA PRO A 269 7.20 5.54 -21.73
C PRO A 269 8.09 6.72 -22.14
N ALA A 270 7.45 7.87 -22.46
CA ALA A 270 8.18 9.10 -22.73
C ALA A 270 8.78 9.74 -21.47
N GLU A 271 8.13 9.55 -20.33
CA GLU A 271 8.52 10.15 -19.06
C GLU A 271 8.52 9.12 -17.95
N TRP A 272 9.51 9.22 -17.09
CA TRP A 272 9.64 8.43 -15.89
C TRP A 272 9.70 9.35 -14.66
N ARG A 273 9.14 8.85 -13.58
CA ARG A 273 9.33 9.45 -12.26
C ARG A 273 9.99 8.44 -11.33
N LYS A 274 10.92 8.92 -10.52
CA LYS A 274 11.74 8.12 -9.62
C LYS A 274 11.41 8.44 -8.16
N TRP A 275 11.32 7.43 -7.30
CA TRP A 275 11.07 7.53 -5.87
C TRP A 275 12.12 6.76 -5.07
N ALA A 276 12.52 7.34 -3.94
CA ALA A 276 13.18 6.56 -2.89
C ALA A 276 12.22 5.48 -2.37
N ILE A 277 12.71 4.26 -2.20
CA ILE A 277 11.97 3.26 -1.44
C ILE A 277 12.37 3.40 0.01
N LEU A 278 11.41 3.84 0.82
CA LEU A 278 11.55 4.00 2.25
C LEU A 278 10.90 2.83 2.98
N SER A 279 11.47 2.45 4.10
CA SER A 279 10.94 1.40 4.97
C SER A 279 10.98 1.90 6.42
N VAL A 280 9.95 1.51 7.18
CA VAL A 280 9.84 1.72 8.63
C VAL A 280 9.85 0.35 9.28
N ASP A 281 10.77 0.13 10.23
CA ASP A 281 10.82 -1.12 10.98
C ASP A 281 9.56 -1.27 11.84
N PRO A 282 8.73 -2.28 11.62
CA PRO A 282 7.49 -2.47 12.37
C PRO A 282 7.67 -2.94 13.82
N GLU A 283 8.88 -3.26 14.25
CA GLU A 283 9.13 -3.76 15.61
C GLU A 283 9.10 -2.65 16.68
N GLY A 284 9.29 -1.37 16.28
CA GLY A 284 9.11 -0.23 17.18
C GLY A 284 7.67 -0.07 17.68
N PRO A 285 7.44 0.72 18.74
CA PRO A 285 6.09 1.00 19.23
C PRO A 285 5.25 1.77 18.21
N TRP A 286 3.96 1.43 18.14
CA TRP A 286 2.97 2.08 17.28
C TRP A 286 1.98 2.93 18.04
N VAL A 287 1.92 2.75 19.37
CA VAL A 287 0.92 3.36 20.24
C VAL A 287 1.58 4.09 21.40
N ALA A 288 1.09 5.26 21.71
CA ALA A 288 1.36 5.98 22.96
C ALA A 288 0.05 6.60 23.45
N ASP A 289 -0.45 6.09 24.56
CA ASP A 289 -1.70 6.51 25.18
C ASP A 289 -2.88 6.51 24.15
N ARG A 290 -3.34 7.68 23.71
CA ARG A 290 -4.46 7.85 22.77
C ARG A 290 -4.02 8.12 21.33
N LEU A 291 -2.74 7.99 21.02
CA LEU A 291 -2.17 8.11 19.67
C LEU A 291 -1.77 6.74 19.14
N ALA A 292 -2.19 6.42 17.91
CA ALA A 292 -1.72 5.23 17.20
C ALA A 292 -1.29 5.55 15.76
N LEU A 293 -0.26 4.85 15.28
CA LEU A 293 0.17 4.84 13.88
C LEU A 293 -0.62 3.80 13.09
N LEU A 294 -0.90 4.09 11.81
CA LEU A 294 -1.59 3.19 10.91
C LEU A 294 -0.93 3.18 9.51
N GLY A 295 -0.80 2.01 8.93
CA GLY A 295 -0.26 1.83 7.59
C GLY A 295 1.20 2.25 7.48
N ASP A 296 1.56 3.02 6.44
CA ASP A 296 2.95 3.43 6.20
C ASP A 296 3.54 4.30 7.32
N ALA A 297 2.70 4.93 8.15
CA ALA A 297 3.17 5.62 9.35
C ALA A 297 3.77 4.64 10.37
N ALA A 298 3.27 3.42 10.46
CA ALA A 298 3.74 2.38 11.38
C ALA A 298 4.77 1.43 10.76
N HIS A 299 4.58 1.06 9.48
CA HIS A 299 5.30 -0.08 8.89
C HIS A 299 5.49 0.04 7.37
N ALA A 300 5.79 1.23 6.85
CA ALA A 300 6.13 1.37 5.43
C ALA A 300 7.11 0.29 4.99
N MET A 301 6.82 -0.39 3.88
CA MET A 301 7.55 -1.56 3.45
C MET A 301 7.93 -1.54 1.97
N ALA A 302 8.97 -2.32 1.65
CA ALA A 302 9.36 -2.52 0.27
C ALA A 302 8.22 -3.14 -0.56
N PRO A 303 8.01 -2.70 -1.82
CA PRO A 303 6.83 -3.08 -2.61
C PRO A 303 6.89 -4.50 -3.23
N PHE A 304 7.84 -5.34 -2.82
CA PHE A 304 8.12 -6.63 -3.45
C PHE A 304 7.01 -7.68 -3.32
N LEU A 305 6.18 -7.59 -2.30
CA LEU A 305 4.98 -8.42 -2.13
C LEU A 305 3.69 -7.69 -2.52
N ALA A 306 3.77 -6.42 -2.94
CA ALA A 306 2.62 -5.56 -3.24
C ALA A 306 1.59 -5.49 -2.07
N GLN A 307 2.06 -5.51 -0.80
CA GLN A 307 1.20 -5.59 0.39
C GLN A 307 1.12 -4.29 1.22
N GLY A 308 1.82 -3.21 0.87
CA GLY A 308 1.81 -1.98 1.69
C GLY A 308 0.39 -1.43 1.91
N ALA A 309 -0.35 -1.18 0.84
CA ALA A 309 -1.75 -0.73 0.95
C ALA A 309 -2.66 -1.80 1.57
N ALA A 310 -2.38 -3.09 1.32
CA ALA A 310 -3.13 -4.19 1.92
C ALA A 310 -3.00 -4.20 3.44
N MET A 311 -1.80 -3.99 3.97
CA MET A 311 -1.58 -3.91 5.41
C MET A 311 -2.32 -2.72 6.03
N ALA A 312 -2.30 -1.54 5.39
CA ALA A 312 -3.04 -0.37 5.87
C ALA A 312 -4.58 -0.60 5.89
N ILE A 313 -5.11 -1.32 4.90
CA ILE A 313 -6.54 -1.68 4.83
C ILE A 313 -6.90 -2.72 5.90
N GLU A 314 -6.04 -3.71 6.12
CA GLU A 314 -6.21 -4.67 7.21
C GLU A 314 -6.12 -4.00 8.59
N ASP A 315 -5.16 -3.07 8.77
CA ASP A 315 -5.00 -2.29 10.00
C ASP A 315 -6.28 -1.55 10.35
N ALA A 316 -6.86 -0.87 9.36
CA ALA A 316 -8.11 -0.12 9.52
C ALA A 316 -9.27 -1.01 10.00
N ALA A 317 -9.39 -2.21 9.43
CA ALA A 317 -10.43 -3.16 9.82
C ALA A 317 -10.23 -3.69 11.25
N VAL A 318 -8.98 -3.99 11.64
CA VAL A 318 -8.65 -4.48 12.98
C VAL A 318 -8.78 -3.36 14.01
N LEU A 319 -8.29 -2.15 13.71
CA LEU A 319 -8.44 -0.98 14.57
C LEU A 319 -9.92 -0.77 14.94
N ALA A 320 -10.80 -0.78 13.94
CA ALA A 320 -12.23 -0.61 14.17
C ALA A 320 -12.85 -1.76 14.99
N ALA A 321 -12.35 -2.99 14.83
CA ALA A 321 -12.78 -4.13 15.64
C ALA A 321 -12.35 -3.97 17.10
N CYS A 322 -11.13 -3.48 17.37
CA CYS A 322 -10.64 -3.22 18.72
C CYS A 322 -11.46 -2.10 19.41
N PHE A 323 -11.77 -1.02 18.69
CA PHE A 323 -12.65 0.02 19.22
C PHE A 323 -14.08 -0.48 19.50
N ALA A 324 -14.59 -1.42 18.71
CA ALA A 324 -15.91 -2.02 18.99
C ALA A 324 -15.90 -2.94 20.22
N ALA A 325 -14.75 -3.56 20.53
CA ALA A 325 -14.57 -4.39 21.73
C ALA A 325 -14.39 -3.53 22.99
N GLU A 326 -13.69 -2.40 22.88
CA GLU A 326 -13.38 -1.47 23.99
C GLU A 326 -13.89 -0.05 23.64
N PRO A 327 -15.22 0.14 23.57
CA PRO A 327 -15.79 1.34 22.99
C PRO A 327 -15.59 2.61 23.83
N ASP A 328 -15.33 2.49 25.11
CA ASP A 328 -15.16 3.61 26.04
C ASP A 328 -13.73 3.72 26.57
N ASP A 329 -12.83 2.80 26.18
CA ASP A 329 -11.42 2.77 26.56
C ASP A 329 -10.53 2.81 25.32
N ALA A 330 -10.26 3.99 24.80
CA ALA A 330 -9.43 4.17 23.61
C ALA A 330 -7.98 3.68 23.80
N PRO A 331 -7.30 3.91 24.94
CA PRO A 331 -5.98 3.31 25.20
C PRO A 331 -5.98 1.78 25.11
N ALA A 332 -6.96 1.11 25.72
CA ALA A 332 -7.07 -0.34 25.63
C ALA A 332 -7.33 -0.83 24.19
N ALA A 333 -8.23 -0.16 23.45
CA ALA A 333 -8.49 -0.45 22.05
C ALA A 333 -7.24 -0.31 21.18
N LEU A 334 -6.45 0.75 21.38
CA LEU A 334 -5.22 1.00 20.63
C LEU A 334 -4.12 -0.02 20.97
N ALA A 335 -3.97 -0.36 22.25
CA ALA A 335 -3.02 -1.41 22.67
C ALA A 335 -3.38 -2.78 22.07
N ALA A 336 -4.67 -3.13 22.05
CA ALA A 336 -5.17 -4.36 21.41
C ALA A 336 -4.92 -4.35 19.89
N TYR A 337 -5.11 -3.20 19.23
CA TYR A 337 -4.81 -3.01 17.81
C TYR A 337 -3.32 -3.30 17.51
N GLU A 338 -2.41 -2.65 18.24
CA GLU A 338 -0.97 -2.86 18.08
C GLU A 338 -0.60 -4.34 18.28
N ALA A 339 -1.07 -4.95 19.35
CA ALA A 339 -0.81 -6.35 19.67
C ALA A 339 -1.30 -7.31 18.57
N ALA A 340 -2.45 -7.03 17.96
CA ALA A 340 -3.02 -7.85 16.90
C ALA A 340 -2.31 -7.66 15.55
N ARG A 341 -1.86 -6.43 15.24
CA ARG A 341 -1.35 -6.10 13.90
C ARG A 341 0.15 -6.20 13.74
N LYS A 342 0.91 -5.82 14.75
CA LYS A 342 2.38 -5.79 14.71
C LYS A 342 3.01 -7.13 14.27
N PRO A 343 2.64 -8.30 14.83
CA PRO A 343 3.24 -9.56 14.41
C PRO A 343 3.03 -9.87 12.92
N ARG A 344 1.82 -9.55 12.40
CA ARG A 344 1.51 -9.79 11.00
C ARG A 344 2.25 -8.83 10.07
N ALA A 345 2.24 -7.53 10.37
CA ALA A 345 2.97 -6.52 9.60
C ALA A 345 4.47 -6.82 9.58
N THR A 346 5.06 -7.20 10.72
CA THR A 346 6.48 -7.62 10.83
C THR A 346 6.77 -8.81 9.93
N ARG A 347 5.89 -9.82 9.94
CA ARG A 347 6.06 -11.00 9.09
C ARG A 347 5.99 -10.66 7.60
N VAL A 348 5.03 -9.82 7.19
CA VAL A 348 4.90 -9.37 5.79
C VAL A 348 6.09 -8.51 5.38
N HIS A 349 6.54 -7.62 6.25
CA HIS A 349 7.71 -6.75 6.02
C HIS A 349 8.98 -7.59 5.79
N LYS A 350 9.29 -8.56 6.67
CA LYS A 350 10.45 -9.47 6.52
C LYS A 350 10.35 -10.31 5.25
N ALA A 351 9.19 -10.90 4.97
CA ALA A 351 8.98 -11.66 3.74
C ALA A 351 9.09 -10.81 2.48
N GLY A 352 8.73 -9.52 2.55
CA GLY A 352 8.94 -8.55 1.48
C GLY A 352 10.43 -8.37 1.16
N ILE A 353 11.26 -8.15 2.18
CA ILE A 353 12.72 -8.01 2.01
C ILE A 353 13.31 -9.25 1.36
N GLU A 354 13.05 -10.45 1.91
CA GLU A 354 13.50 -11.73 1.36
C GLU A 354 13.08 -11.93 -0.10
N THR A 355 11.83 -11.57 -0.42
CA THR A 355 11.31 -11.66 -1.79
C THR A 355 12.08 -10.74 -2.73
N GLY A 356 12.41 -9.52 -2.30
CA GLY A 356 13.22 -8.58 -3.07
C GLY A 356 14.62 -9.09 -3.35
N GLU A 357 15.25 -9.74 -2.38
CA GLU A 357 16.56 -10.40 -2.57
C GLU A 357 16.47 -11.50 -3.62
N HIS A 358 15.46 -12.37 -3.51
CA HIS A 358 15.23 -13.43 -4.48
C HIS A 358 14.97 -12.90 -5.89
N TYR A 359 14.25 -11.80 -6.05
CA TYR A 359 13.97 -11.19 -7.35
C TYR A 359 15.25 -10.71 -8.04
N HIS A 360 16.24 -10.27 -7.27
CA HIS A 360 17.44 -9.62 -7.74
C HIS A 360 18.68 -10.56 -7.84
N TYR A 361 18.49 -11.86 -7.67
CA TYR A 361 19.57 -12.82 -7.91
C TYR A 361 20.09 -12.76 -9.33
N GLY A 362 21.43 -12.89 -9.46
CA GLY A 362 22.15 -13.04 -10.71
C GLY A 362 22.88 -14.39 -10.82
N GLY A 363 23.45 -14.68 -11.96
CA GLY A 363 24.31 -15.87 -12.18
C GLY A 363 23.63 -17.19 -11.81
N THR A 364 24.37 -18.04 -11.10
CA THR A 364 23.92 -19.38 -10.69
C THR A 364 22.73 -19.35 -9.75
N LEU A 365 22.64 -18.37 -8.83
CA LEU A 365 21.49 -18.23 -7.93
C LEU A 365 20.20 -17.91 -8.69
N ALA A 366 20.28 -17.08 -9.72
CA ALA A 366 19.12 -16.82 -10.59
C ALA A 366 18.68 -18.09 -11.34
N ALA A 367 19.63 -18.89 -11.83
CA ALA A 367 19.33 -20.14 -12.51
C ALA A 367 18.64 -21.15 -11.57
N LEU A 368 19.15 -21.30 -10.34
CA LEU A 368 18.54 -22.15 -9.30
C LEU A 368 17.14 -21.68 -8.91
N ARG A 369 16.95 -20.37 -8.67
CA ARG A 369 15.63 -19.78 -8.41
C ARG A 369 14.65 -20.06 -9.54
N ASN A 370 15.08 -19.84 -10.80
CA ASN A 370 14.23 -20.04 -11.96
C ASN A 370 13.81 -21.52 -12.11
N ALA A 371 14.76 -22.45 -11.92
CA ALA A 371 14.47 -23.88 -11.94
C ALA A 371 13.50 -24.26 -10.80
N ALA A 372 13.74 -23.77 -9.59
CA ALA A 372 12.86 -24.02 -8.46
C ALA A 372 11.42 -23.50 -8.70
N LEU A 373 11.24 -22.30 -9.24
CA LEU A 373 9.94 -21.76 -9.59
C LEU A 373 9.25 -22.55 -10.71
N TRP A 374 10.01 -23.00 -11.72
CA TRP A 374 9.49 -23.81 -12.80
C TRP A 374 9.03 -25.19 -12.33
N ILE A 375 9.85 -25.88 -11.50
CA ILE A 375 9.52 -27.20 -10.92
C ILE A 375 8.32 -27.10 -9.97
N ALA A 376 8.32 -26.08 -9.10
CA ALA A 376 7.24 -25.85 -8.15
C ALA A 376 5.89 -25.63 -8.82
N GLY A 377 5.90 -24.98 -9.97
CA GLY A 377 4.72 -24.66 -10.74
C GLY A 377 3.75 -23.70 -10.03
N PRO A 378 2.62 -23.38 -10.66
CA PRO A 378 1.69 -22.37 -10.16
C PRO A 378 1.03 -22.75 -8.83
N LYS A 379 0.71 -24.02 -8.60
CA LYS A 379 0.02 -24.48 -7.38
C LYS A 379 0.86 -24.23 -6.12
N LEU A 380 2.16 -24.51 -6.16
CA LEU A 380 3.04 -24.31 -5.03
C LEU A 380 3.37 -22.82 -4.84
N ALA A 381 3.50 -22.06 -5.93
CA ALA A 381 3.68 -20.61 -5.89
C ALA A 381 2.47 -19.91 -5.19
N ILE A 382 1.25 -20.35 -5.47
CA ILE A 382 0.04 -19.88 -4.80
C ILE A 382 0.09 -20.27 -3.31
N LYS A 383 0.30 -21.56 -3.02
CA LYS A 383 0.28 -22.10 -1.65
C LYS A 383 1.32 -21.45 -0.73
N ARG A 384 2.48 -21.08 -1.25
CA ARG A 384 3.55 -20.40 -0.47
C ARG A 384 3.05 -19.11 0.20
N ASN A 385 2.08 -18.45 -0.39
CA ASN A 385 1.53 -17.18 0.07
C ASN A 385 0.14 -17.31 0.72
N ASP A 386 -0.32 -18.53 1.04
CA ASP A 386 -1.60 -18.77 1.72
C ASP A 386 -1.76 -17.85 2.94
N TRP A 387 -0.75 -17.80 3.79
CA TRP A 387 -0.74 -17.00 5.01
C TRP A 387 -0.90 -15.49 4.79
N VAL A 388 -0.63 -14.99 3.59
CA VAL A 388 -0.87 -13.59 3.19
C VAL A 388 -2.32 -13.43 2.73
N TYR A 389 -2.75 -14.23 1.77
CA TYR A 389 -3.97 -13.99 1.00
C TYR A 389 -5.23 -14.57 1.62
N GLU A 390 -5.12 -15.59 2.50
CA GLU A 390 -6.26 -16.17 3.20
C GLU A 390 -6.75 -15.34 4.39
N TRP A 391 -6.02 -14.27 4.75
CA TRP A 391 -6.36 -13.46 5.90
C TRP A 391 -7.74 -12.81 5.75
N LYS A 392 -8.52 -12.91 6.81
CA LYS A 392 -9.83 -12.29 7.00
C LYS A 392 -9.92 -11.77 8.42
N LEU A 393 -10.62 -10.65 8.60
CA LEU A 393 -10.97 -10.21 9.95
C LEU A 393 -11.83 -11.30 10.60
N LYS A 394 -11.37 -11.79 11.75
CA LYS A 394 -12.19 -12.70 12.57
C LYS A 394 -13.34 -11.88 13.17
N GLN A 395 -14.55 -12.40 13.01
CA GLN A 395 -15.76 -11.84 13.63
C GLN A 395 -15.75 -12.09 15.13
#